data_5d2047c42c44bc1e1a8e5e8ae542e6a5
#
_entry.id   5d2047c42c44bc1e1a8e5e8ae542e6a5
#
_cell.length_a   1.000
_cell.length_b   1.000
_cell.length_c   1.000
_cell.angle_alpha   90.00
_cell.angle_beta   90.00
_cell.angle_gamma   90.00
#
_symmetry.space_group_name_H-M   'P 1'
#
loop_
_entity.id
_entity.type
_entity.pdbx_description
1 polymer ?
#
loop_
_entity_poly.entity_id
_entity_poly.type
_entity_poly.pdbx_seq_one_letter_code
_entity_poly.pdbx_strand_id
1 'polypeptide(L)'
;VEIINKQLASDSPRYPELAAKVIQELGRDYINIEDIQKYSPGKSRAATKYMYFIIQDDEEFWINLSWQPGGKRLWAYVRQYDPDILTSPMDKKGKNESLSGKLTWVKNNLGLSPEKVNFAHDKWKFAVSEDGNPNILIDDFESKTKPFTEAGGIGILHINADNTIRILELLEQSDEAL
;
A
#
# COMPACT_ATOMS: atom_id res chain seq x y z
N VAL A 1 1.90 -11.75 9.34
CA VAL A 1 2.65 -13.00 9.57
C VAL A 1 1.73 -14.12 10.06
N GLU A 2 0.81 -13.86 10.98
CA GLU A 2 -0.07 -14.90 11.58
C GLU A 2 -0.86 -15.70 10.53
N ILE A 3 -1.60 -15.04 9.65
CA ILE A 3 -2.37 -15.72 8.59
C ILE A 3 -1.49 -16.54 7.66
N ILE A 4 -0.27 -16.06 7.38
CA ILE A 4 0.69 -16.74 6.52
C ILE A 4 1.16 -18.04 7.19
N ASN A 5 1.50 -17.97 8.47
CA ASN A 5 1.92 -19.13 9.26
C ASN A 5 0.80 -20.14 9.45
N LYS A 6 -0.45 -19.69 9.66
CA LYS A 6 -1.61 -20.59 9.69
C LYS A 6 -1.77 -21.36 8.38
N GLN A 7 -1.53 -20.73 7.24
CA GLN A 7 -1.58 -21.40 5.94
C GLN A 7 -0.38 -22.33 5.71
N LEU A 8 0.82 -21.92 6.14
CA LEU A 8 2.04 -22.71 5.97
C LEU A 8 2.01 -24.02 6.81
N ALA A 9 1.46 -23.96 8.03
CA ALA A 9 1.31 -25.09 8.93
C ALA A 9 0.07 -25.98 8.67
N SER A 10 -0.72 -25.68 7.62
CA SER A 10 -1.90 -26.44 7.25
C SER A 10 -1.54 -27.76 6.57
N ASP A 11 -2.31 -28.84 6.83
CA ASP A 11 -2.20 -30.12 6.10
C ASP A 11 -2.50 -29.98 4.60
N SER A 12 -3.22 -28.92 4.22
CA SER A 12 -3.55 -28.57 2.84
C SER A 12 -3.31 -27.08 2.59
N PRO A 13 -2.05 -26.64 2.53
CA PRO A 13 -1.74 -25.22 2.36
C PRO A 13 -2.16 -24.74 0.99
N ARG A 14 -2.63 -23.49 0.91
CA ARG A 14 -2.71 -22.80 -0.38
C ARG A 14 -1.31 -22.74 -0.99
N TYR A 15 -1.17 -23.07 -2.27
CA TYR A 15 0.13 -23.08 -2.97
C TYR A 15 1.15 -24.07 -2.38
N PRO A 16 0.85 -25.38 -2.37
CA PRO A 16 1.66 -26.40 -1.67
C PRO A 16 3.11 -26.47 -2.14
N GLU A 17 3.38 -26.33 -3.43
CA GLU A 17 4.76 -26.32 -3.97
C GLU A 17 5.58 -25.14 -3.45
N LEU A 18 4.95 -23.97 -3.35
CA LEU A 18 5.62 -22.78 -2.83
C LEU A 18 5.79 -22.86 -1.31
N ALA A 19 4.82 -23.43 -0.57
CA ALA A 19 4.92 -23.71 0.84
C ALA A 19 6.10 -24.65 1.14
N ALA A 20 6.23 -25.76 0.41
CA ALA A 20 7.34 -26.69 0.54
C ALA A 20 8.70 -26.00 0.28
N LYS A 21 8.77 -25.13 -0.72
CA LYS A 21 9.97 -24.35 -1.01
C LYS A 21 10.33 -23.38 0.14
N VAL A 22 9.34 -22.73 0.76
CA VAL A 22 9.56 -21.86 1.93
C VAL A 22 10.16 -22.66 3.09
N ILE A 23 9.57 -23.82 3.40
CA ILE A 23 10.05 -24.70 4.47
C ILE A 23 11.49 -25.16 4.18
N GLN A 24 11.77 -25.52 2.91
CA GLN A 24 13.12 -25.91 2.50
C GLN A 24 14.15 -24.76 2.65
N GLU A 25 13.80 -23.53 2.22
CA GLU A 25 14.70 -22.37 2.33
C GLU A 25 14.95 -21.94 3.77
N LEU A 26 13.92 -22.00 4.63
CA LEU A 26 14.01 -21.54 6.02
C LEU A 26 14.43 -22.61 7.01
N GLY A 27 14.34 -23.90 6.65
CA GLY A 27 14.56 -25.03 7.55
C GLY A 27 13.51 -25.15 8.67
N ARG A 28 12.35 -24.50 8.53
CA ARG A 28 11.26 -24.46 9.51
C ARG A 28 9.92 -24.16 8.82
N ASP A 29 8.80 -24.49 9.47
CA ASP A 29 7.44 -24.38 8.97
C ASP A 29 6.71 -23.07 9.38
N TYR A 30 7.47 -22.05 9.72
CA TYR A 30 6.95 -20.72 10.04
C TYR A 30 7.84 -19.62 9.48
N ILE A 31 7.25 -18.44 9.27
CA ILE A 31 7.87 -17.22 8.76
C ILE A 31 7.91 -16.17 9.86
N ASN A 32 9.05 -15.52 10.05
CA ASN A 32 9.21 -14.31 10.85
C ASN A 32 9.13 -13.06 9.98
N ILE A 33 9.02 -11.90 10.61
CA ILE A 33 8.99 -10.64 9.88
C ILE A 33 10.29 -10.36 9.10
N GLU A 34 11.42 -10.77 9.65
CA GLU A 34 12.75 -10.61 9.03
C GLU A 34 12.88 -11.41 7.72
N ASP A 35 12.20 -12.56 7.61
CA ASP A 35 12.22 -13.40 6.41
C ASP A 35 11.60 -12.70 5.19
N ILE A 36 10.70 -11.75 5.42
CA ILE A 36 9.93 -11.06 4.39
C ILE A 36 10.22 -9.55 4.32
N GLN A 37 10.88 -8.99 5.32
CA GLN A 37 11.16 -7.56 5.38
C GLN A 37 12.14 -7.14 4.27
N LYS A 38 11.81 -6.06 3.55
CA LYS A 38 12.47 -5.64 2.29
C LYS A 38 14.00 -5.55 2.37
N TYR A 39 14.53 -5.10 3.50
CA TYR A 39 15.96 -4.82 3.68
C TYR A 39 16.63 -5.77 4.69
N SER A 40 15.96 -6.85 5.09
CA SER A 40 16.56 -7.85 5.98
C SER A 40 17.64 -8.67 5.28
N PRO A 41 18.82 -8.85 5.86
CA PRO A 41 19.87 -9.73 5.32
C PRO A 41 19.42 -11.18 5.14
N GLY A 42 18.47 -11.65 5.97
CA GLY A 42 17.93 -13.01 5.94
C GLY A 42 16.70 -13.21 5.06
N LYS A 43 16.32 -12.21 4.26
CA LYS A 43 15.09 -12.25 3.47
C LYS A 43 15.03 -13.45 2.52
N SER A 44 14.02 -14.31 2.69
CA SER A 44 13.70 -15.39 1.77
C SER A 44 12.81 -14.89 0.62
N ARG A 45 13.22 -15.18 -0.62
CA ARG A 45 12.41 -14.88 -1.81
C ARG A 45 11.15 -15.74 -1.85
N ALA A 46 11.24 -17.01 -1.45
CA ALA A 46 10.10 -17.91 -1.40
C ALA A 46 9.09 -17.45 -0.35
N ALA A 47 9.53 -17.11 0.87
CA ALA A 47 8.69 -16.59 1.94
C ALA A 47 7.98 -15.30 1.53
N THR A 48 8.71 -14.34 0.93
CA THR A 48 8.12 -13.10 0.43
C THR A 48 7.06 -13.37 -0.65
N LYS A 49 7.35 -14.26 -1.60
CA LYS A 49 6.41 -14.64 -2.66
C LYS A 49 5.18 -15.35 -2.08
N TYR A 50 5.37 -16.27 -1.14
CA TYR A 50 4.28 -16.97 -0.46
C TYR A 50 3.38 -16.00 0.29
N MET A 51 3.95 -15.07 1.05
CA MET A 51 3.19 -14.00 1.70
C MET A 51 2.28 -13.26 0.70
N TYR A 52 2.84 -12.78 -0.43
CA TYR A 52 2.05 -12.05 -1.42
C TYR A 52 0.90 -12.90 -1.98
N PHE A 53 1.14 -14.19 -2.24
CA PHE A 53 0.09 -15.07 -2.74
C PHE A 53 -1.02 -15.33 -1.72
N ILE A 54 -0.67 -15.46 -0.43
CA ILE A 54 -1.66 -15.68 0.63
C ILE A 54 -2.51 -14.42 0.84
N ILE A 55 -1.89 -13.25 1.03
CA ILE A 55 -2.64 -12.02 1.31
C ILE A 55 -3.45 -11.53 0.10
N GLN A 56 -3.02 -11.84 -1.13
CA GLN A 56 -3.73 -11.49 -2.33
C GLN A 56 -5.12 -12.15 -2.41
N ASP A 57 -5.22 -13.39 -1.93
CA ASP A 57 -6.43 -14.22 -1.97
C ASP A 57 -7.23 -14.13 -0.66
N ASP A 58 -6.99 -13.12 0.16
CA ASP A 58 -7.61 -12.97 1.47
C ASP A 58 -8.20 -11.56 1.63
N GLU A 59 -9.48 -11.42 1.33
CA GLU A 59 -10.20 -10.15 1.43
C GLU A 59 -10.21 -9.61 2.86
N GLU A 60 -10.39 -10.50 3.87
CA GLU A 60 -10.41 -10.13 5.27
C GLU A 60 -9.10 -9.51 5.75
N PHE A 61 -7.95 -9.95 5.18
CA PHE A 61 -6.66 -9.31 5.44
C PHE A 61 -6.71 -7.82 5.10
N TRP A 62 -7.27 -7.45 3.93
CA TRP A 62 -7.33 -6.07 3.47
C TRP A 62 -8.36 -5.24 4.23
N ILE A 63 -9.53 -5.83 4.57
CA ILE A 63 -10.58 -5.18 5.36
C ILE A 63 -10.08 -4.81 6.75
N ASN A 64 -9.26 -5.67 7.36
CA ASN A 64 -8.81 -5.55 8.74
C ASN A 64 -7.41 -4.92 8.89
N LEU A 65 -6.88 -4.25 7.87
CA LEU A 65 -5.62 -3.55 7.98
C LEU A 65 -5.66 -2.50 9.09
N SER A 66 -4.66 -2.54 9.95
CA SER A 66 -4.48 -1.52 10.98
C SER A 66 -3.97 -0.21 10.38
N TRP A 67 -4.35 0.90 10.99
CA TRP A 67 -3.75 2.19 10.68
C TRP A 67 -2.24 2.17 10.97
N GLN A 68 -1.47 2.74 10.08
CA GLN A 68 -0.06 3.03 10.35
C GLN A 68 0.06 4.12 11.43
N PRO A 69 1.17 4.15 12.20
CA PRO A 69 1.43 5.21 13.16
C PRO A 69 1.28 6.59 12.53
N GLY A 70 0.47 7.44 13.13
CA GLY A 70 0.18 8.79 12.62
C GLY A 70 -0.82 8.86 11.45
N GLY A 71 -1.24 7.73 10.87
CA GLY A 71 -2.13 7.71 9.70
C GLY A 71 -3.47 8.42 9.93
N LYS A 72 -4.10 8.22 11.10
CA LYS A 72 -5.35 8.93 11.46
C LYS A 72 -5.16 10.45 11.52
N ARG A 73 -4.00 10.92 12.01
CA ARG A 73 -3.69 12.35 12.09
C ARG A 73 -3.44 12.93 10.70
N LEU A 74 -2.69 12.23 9.84
CA LEU A 74 -2.51 12.63 8.46
C LEU A 74 -3.86 12.71 7.74
N TRP A 75 -4.71 11.68 7.89
CA TRP A 75 -6.04 11.69 7.30
C TRP A 75 -6.89 12.87 7.80
N ALA A 76 -6.90 13.16 9.11
CA ALA A 76 -7.62 14.31 9.67
C ALA A 76 -7.18 15.64 9.04
N TYR A 77 -5.90 15.77 8.69
CA TYR A 77 -5.35 16.95 8.01
C TYR A 77 -5.76 16.99 6.52
N VAL A 78 -5.51 15.92 5.76
CA VAL A 78 -5.68 15.95 4.30
C VAL A 78 -7.14 15.89 3.85
N ARG A 79 -8.05 15.35 4.66
CA ARG A 79 -9.49 15.22 4.30
C ARG A 79 -10.18 16.54 3.95
N GLN A 80 -9.66 17.67 4.42
CA GLN A 80 -10.22 19.00 4.11
C GLN A 80 -10.07 19.39 2.63
N TYR A 81 -9.13 18.75 1.91
CA TYR A 81 -8.89 18.97 0.48
C TYR A 81 -9.66 17.99 -0.41
N ASP A 82 -10.59 17.24 0.15
CA ASP A 82 -11.39 16.22 -0.57
C ASP A 82 -10.57 15.27 -1.44
N PRO A 83 -9.52 14.61 -0.89
CA PRO A 83 -8.57 13.84 -1.67
C PRO A 83 -9.15 12.56 -2.23
N ASP A 84 -8.59 12.09 -3.34
CA ASP A 84 -8.77 10.74 -3.85
C ASP A 84 -7.74 9.77 -3.23
N ILE A 85 -8.10 8.51 -3.16
CA ILE A 85 -7.18 7.42 -2.81
C ILE A 85 -6.62 6.83 -4.10
N LEU A 86 -5.29 6.81 -4.23
CA LEU A 86 -4.60 6.20 -5.36
C LEU A 86 -3.74 5.03 -4.86
N THR A 87 -4.21 3.80 -5.10
CA THR A 87 -3.58 2.58 -4.59
C THR A 87 -3.24 1.60 -5.70
N SER A 88 -2.13 0.86 -5.53
CA SER A 88 -1.77 -0.21 -6.46
C SER A 88 -2.58 -1.47 -6.15
N PRO A 89 -3.26 -2.07 -7.14
CA PRO A 89 -3.92 -3.35 -6.96
C PRO A 89 -2.89 -4.47 -6.79
N MET A 90 -3.28 -5.55 -6.14
CA MET A 90 -2.55 -6.81 -6.19
C MET A 90 -3.25 -7.73 -7.20
N ASP A 91 -2.91 -7.53 -8.49
CA ASP A 91 -3.62 -8.20 -9.57
C ASP A 91 -3.15 -9.65 -9.75
N LYS A 92 -4.12 -10.57 -9.69
CA LYS A 92 -4.07 -11.85 -10.36
C LYS A 92 -5.30 -11.95 -11.26
N LYS A 93 -5.12 -12.43 -12.50
CA LYS A 93 -6.22 -12.61 -13.43
C LYS A 93 -7.41 -13.32 -12.75
N GLY A 94 -8.54 -12.62 -12.63
CA GLY A 94 -9.78 -13.15 -12.10
C GLY A 94 -9.94 -13.15 -10.58
N LYS A 95 -9.04 -12.48 -9.83
CA LYS A 95 -9.14 -12.32 -8.38
C LYS A 95 -9.19 -10.86 -8.00
N ASN A 96 -10.21 -10.47 -7.23
CA ASN A 96 -10.50 -9.09 -6.86
C ASN A 96 -10.51 -8.85 -5.34
N GLU A 97 -10.06 -9.84 -4.54
CA GLU A 97 -10.15 -9.79 -3.08
C GLU A 97 -9.37 -8.61 -2.51
N SER A 98 -8.20 -8.29 -3.09
CA SER A 98 -7.43 -7.13 -2.64
C SER A 98 -8.10 -5.79 -3.00
N LEU A 99 -8.80 -5.71 -4.13
CA LEU A 99 -9.54 -4.52 -4.54
C LEU A 99 -10.77 -4.33 -3.65
N SER A 100 -11.59 -5.37 -3.51
CA SER A 100 -12.80 -5.38 -2.70
C SER A 100 -12.49 -5.05 -1.23
N GLY A 101 -11.47 -5.71 -0.65
CA GLY A 101 -11.05 -5.46 0.72
C GLY A 101 -10.53 -4.03 0.94
N LYS A 102 -9.74 -3.48 0.00
CA LYS A 102 -9.27 -2.09 0.07
C LYS A 102 -10.42 -1.09 -0.04
N LEU A 103 -11.38 -1.31 -0.94
CA LEU A 103 -12.58 -0.47 -1.04
C LEU A 103 -13.37 -0.48 0.28
N THR A 104 -13.57 -1.66 0.85
CA THR A 104 -14.26 -1.82 2.14
C THR A 104 -13.49 -1.12 3.26
N TRP A 105 -12.15 -1.26 3.30
CA TRP A 105 -11.32 -0.55 4.28
C TRP A 105 -11.45 0.97 4.15
N VAL A 106 -11.36 1.51 2.94
CA VAL A 106 -11.48 2.95 2.65
C VAL A 106 -12.84 3.47 3.09
N LYS A 107 -13.93 2.77 2.74
CA LYS A 107 -15.28 3.12 3.17
C LYS A 107 -15.39 3.16 4.70
N ASN A 108 -14.91 2.11 5.38
CA ASN A 108 -15.07 1.95 6.83
C ASN A 108 -14.20 2.91 7.64
N ASN A 109 -13.00 3.23 7.16
CA ASN A 109 -11.99 3.99 7.90
C ASN A 109 -11.89 5.45 7.47
N LEU A 110 -12.12 5.76 6.19
CA LEU A 110 -12.02 7.11 5.64
C LEU A 110 -13.37 7.76 5.36
N GLY A 111 -14.44 6.95 5.27
CA GLY A 111 -15.78 7.42 4.92
C GLY A 111 -15.93 7.83 3.46
N LEU A 112 -15.00 7.42 2.59
CA LEU A 112 -15.04 7.75 1.17
C LEU A 112 -15.87 6.73 0.38
N SER A 113 -16.49 7.21 -0.70
CA SER A 113 -17.20 6.38 -1.67
C SER A 113 -16.23 5.70 -2.65
N PRO A 114 -16.63 4.60 -3.32
CA PRO A 114 -15.79 3.89 -4.27
C PRO A 114 -15.24 4.77 -5.42
N GLU A 115 -15.98 5.81 -5.82
CA GLU A 115 -15.58 6.74 -6.89
C GLU A 115 -14.33 7.54 -6.54
N LYS A 116 -14.04 7.70 -5.24
CA LYS A 116 -12.83 8.35 -4.72
C LYS A 116 -11.62 7.42 -4.65
N VAL A 117 -11.73 6.18 -5.18
CA VAL A 117 -10.65 5.20 -5.11
C VAL A 117 -10.18 4.79 -6.49
N ASN A 118 -8.96 5.18 -6.82
CA ASN A 118 -8.29 4.88 -8.07
C ASN A 118 -7.28 3.74 -7.89
N PHE A 119 -7.37 2.72 -8.73
CA PHE A 119 -6.46 1.59 -8.74
C PHE A 119 -5.48 1.72 -9.92
N ALA A 120 -4.19 1.94 -9.62
CA ALA A 120 -3.17 2.05 -10.65
C ALA A 120 -1.79 1.61 -10.16
N HIS A 121 -1.07 0.89 -11.02
CA HIS A 121 0.36 0.66 -10.85
C HIS A 121 1.18 1.88 -11.27
N ASP A 122 0.76 2.53 -12.34
CA ASP A 122 1.39 3.71 -12.96
C ASP A 122 0.80 4.99 -12.37
N LYS A 123 1.11 5.29 -11.10
CA LYS A 123 0.57 6.46 -10.38
C LYS A 123 0.90 7.79 -11.06
N TRP A 124 2.01 7.86 -11.80
CA TRP A 124 2.43 9.04 -12.53
C TRP A 124 1.41 9.54 -13.59
N LYS A 125 0.51 8.68 -14.05
CA LYS A 125 -0.59 9.06 -14.95
C LYS A 125 -1.59 10.03 -14.33
N PHE A 126 -1.58 10.15 -13.01
CA PHE A 126 -2.41 11.04 -12.22
C PHE A 126 -1.67 12.30 -11.78
N ALA A 127 -0.47 12.58 -12.33
CA ALA A 127 0.38 13.67 -11.89
C ALA A 127 -0.21 15.05 -12.18
N VAL A 128 -0.98 15.16 -13.26
CA VAL A 128 -1.58 16.41 -13.71
C VAL A 128 -3.09 16.20 -13.88
N SER A 129 -3.89 17.14 -13.39
CA SER A 129 -5.34 17.16 -13.56
C SER A 129 -5.76 17.45 -15.00
N GLU A 130 -7.03 17.28 -15.34
CA GLU A 130 -7.59 17.62 -16.65
C GLU A 130 -7.39 19.10 -17.00
N ASP A 131 -7.40 19.98 -16.00
CA ASP A 131 -7.19 21.42 -16.15
C ASP A 131 -5.71 21.83 -16.26
N GLY A 132 -4.78 20.84 -16.27
CA GLY A 132 -3.35 21.08 -16.38
C GLY A 132 -2.65 21.44 -15.07
N ASN A 133 -3.32 21.42 -13.94
CA ASN A 133 -2.73 21.72 -12.65
C ASN A 133 -2.01 20.49 -12.05
N PRO A 134 -0.88 20.67 -11.34
CA PRO A 134 -0.18 19.58 -10.68
C PRO A 134 -1.03 19.00 -9.54
N ASN A 135 -1.16 17.67 -9.52
CA ASN A 135 -1.70 16.95 -8.38
C ASN A 135 -0.59 16.64 -7.35
N ILE A 136 -0.99 16.44 -6.08
CA ILE A 136 -0.08 16.03 -5.01
C ILE A 136 -0.27 14.54 -4.74
N LEU A 137 0.81 13.75 -4.77
CA LEU A 137 0.85 12.36 -4.36
C LEU A 137 1.61 12.22 -3.04
N ILE A 138 0.97 11.64 -2.04
CA ILE A 138 1.62 11.17 -0.80
C ILE A 138 1.76 9.66 -0.88
N ASP A 139 3.01 9.15 -0.91
CA ASP A 139 3.30 7.71 -1.03
C ASP A 139 4.59 7.39 -0.26
N ASP A 140 4.68 6.20 0.34
CA ASP A 140 5.85 5.72 1.09
C ASP A 140 6.94 5.10 0.21
N PHE A 141 6.71 5.00 -1.10
CA PHE A 141 7.67 4.49 -2.08
C PHE A 141 8.21 5.60 -2.98
N GLU A 142 9.52 5.84 -2.91
CA GLU A 142 10.21 6.77 -3.81
C GLU A 142 10.02 6.39 -5.29
N SER A 143 9.93 5.08 -5.58
CA SER A 143 9.64 4.57 -6.93
C SER A 143 8.25 4.94 -7.45
N LYS A 144 7.39 5.54 -6.63
CA LYS A 144 6.09 6.10 -7.00
C LYS A 144 6.12 7.63 -7.02
N THR A 145 6.71 8.25 -6.00
CA THR A 145 6.75 9.72 -5.89
C THR A 145 7.67 10.36 -6.93
N LYS A 146 8.83 9.76 -7.22
CA LYS A 146 9.78 10.30 -8.20
C LYS A 146 9.21 10.37 -9.63
N PRO A 147 8.67 9.27 -10.23
CA PRO A 147 8.05 9.35 -11.55
C PRO A 147 6.82 10.28 -11.58
N PHE A 148 6.10 10.43 -10.47
CA PHE A 148 4.97 11.33 -10.36
C PHE A 148 5.43 12.79 -10.49
N THR A 149 6.53 13.15 -9.83
CA THR A 149 7.14 14.49 -9.97
C THR A 149 7.70 14.71 -11.36
N GLU A 150 8.38 13.72 -11.95
CA GLU A 150 8.90 13.79 -13.34
C GLU A 150 7.78 13.99 -14.38
N ALA A 151 6.56 13.54 -14.07
CA ALA A 151 5.37 13.72 -14.89
C ALA A 151 4.62 15.04 -14.65
N GLY A 152 5.17 15.98 -13.85
CA GLY A 152 4.61 17.30 -13.61
C GLY A 152 3.74 17.46 -12.38
N GLY A 153 3.61 16.43 -11.54
CA GLY A 153 2.94 16.50 -10.24
C GLY A 153 3.90 16.83 -9.10
N ILE A 154 3.37 16.82 -7.88
CA ILE A 154 4.14 17.02 -6.65
C ILE A 154 4.15 15.69 -5.87
N GLY A 155 5.26 14.95 -5.92
CA GLY A 155 5.43 13.69 -5.20
C GLY A 155 6.02 13.93 -3.81
N ILE A 156 5.28 13.60 -2.75
CA ILE A 156 5.73 13.68 -1.36
C ILE A 156 6.05 12.27 -0.87
N LEU A 157 7.33 11.99 -0.61
CA LEU A 157 7.75 10.74 0.03
C LEU A 157 7.33 10.76 1.51
N HIS A 158 6.36 9.91 1.85
CA HIS A 158 5.86 9.80 3.21
C HIS A 158 6.84 9.04 4.11
N ILE A 159 7.39 9.74 5.09
CA ILE A 159 8.25 9.16 6.15
C ILE A 159 7.46 8.99 7.45
N ASN A 160 6.71 10.03 7.82
CA ASN A 160 5.79 10.06 8.94
C ASN A 160 4.78 11.21 8.77
N ALA A 161 3.71 11.20 9.56
CA ALA A 161 2.65 12.19 9.45
C ALA A 161 3.11 13.63 9.70
N ASP A 162 4.00 13.87 10.68
CA ASP A 162 4.50 15.22 11.00
C ASP A 162 5.27 15.83 9.83
N ASN A 163 6.17 15.05 9.23
CA ASN A 163 6.95 15.50 8.10
C ASN A 163 6.05 15.82 6.89
N THR A 164 5.09 14.93 6.59
CA THR A 164 4.18 15.11 5.47
C THR A 164 3.28 16.33 5.64
N ILE A 165 2.69 16.53 6.84
CA ILE A 165 1.85 17.70 7.13
C ILE A 165 2.66 19.00 6.98
N ARG A 166 3.88 19.02 7.52
CA ARG A 166 4.76 20.20 7.39
C ARG A 166 5.06 20.54 5.92
N ILE A 167 5.28 19.54 5.06
CA ILE A 167 5.51 19.79 3.63
C ILE A 167 4.25 20.40 2.99
N LEU A 168 3.07 19.88 3.33
CA LEU A 168 1.81 20.41 2.83
C LEU A 168 1.57 21.85 3.27
N GLU A 169 1.83 22.18 4.54
CA GLU A 169 1.74 23.55 5.07
C GLU A 169 2.67 24.53 4.34
N LEU A 170 3.89 24.09 3.98
CA LEU A 170 4.82 24.91 3.21
C LEU A 170 4.35 25.13 1.76
N LEU A 171 3.71 24.15 1.15
CA LEU A 171 3.13 24.29 -0.19
C LEU A 171 1.96 25.30 -0.18
N GLU A 172 1.06 25.23 0.81
CA GLU A 172 -0.04 26.21 0.98
C GLU A 172 0.46 27.65 1.09
N GLN A 173 1.47 27.87 1.92
CA GLN A 173 2.07 29.20 2.11
C GLN A 173 2.72 29.75 0.84
N SER A 174 3.24 28.87 -0.04
CA SER A 174 3.81 29.29 -1.32
C SER A 174 2.76 29.67 -2.35
N ASP A 175 1.62 29.02 -2.33
CA ASP A 175 0.50 29.32 -3.24
C ASP A 175 -0.26 30.61 -2.83
N GLU A 176 -0.32 30.93 -1.52
CA GLU A 176 -0.91 32.19 -1.05
C GLU A 176 0.00 33.43 -1.31
N ALA A 177 1.26 33.20 -1.65
CA ALA A 177 2.22 34.28 -1.92
C ALA A 177 2.31 34.68 -3.41
N LEU A 178 1.56 33.99 -4.29
CA LEU A 178 1.46 34.27 -5.72
C LEU A 178 0.13 34.92 -6.07
#